data_b4749da0a28bb76eb00fe6520bd3d1d0
#
_entry.id   b4749da0a28bb76eb00fe6520bd3d1d0
#
_cell.length_a   1.000
_cell.length_b   1.000
_cell.length_c   1.000
_cell.angle_alpha   90.00
_cell.angle_beta   90.00
_cell.angle_gamma   90.00
#
_symmetry.space_group_name_H-M   'P 1'
#
loop_
_entity.id
_entity.type
_entity.pdbx_description
1 polymer ?
#
loop_
_entity_poly.entity_id
_entity_poly.type
_entity_poly.pdbx_seq_one_letter_code
_entity_poly.pdbx_strand_id
1 'polypeptide(L)'
;MMNRVLAILTAGTMVLSTNVFAQDATIGGEVSLDFSEQTSGDWGGKMGVDVDVDSALGGVALDFSATDGGNLKLDNWTVGTSVSGVSMAFGDDNSLMPGAEGEQTLAAPAMTESLQLSVGAASVAIGFTDWTSDITDISNVQGAYTLGDVVTASADMNLDTDNIVLGAEVAGIDLGVASIGGAATYDMDAEMFGFETVAKTGSIVSYLNGDQDDPLQNIGAEYTYNMSAGVDFTAGTNYNLDSEDLTPTVGLSFNF
;
A
#
# COMPACT_ATOMS: atom_id res chain seq x y z
N MET A 1 6.28 17.86 -12.94
CA MET A 1 5.46 18.11 -11.75
C MET A 1 4.13 18.82 -12.08
N MET A 2 4.15 19.97 -12.76
CA MET A 2 2.92 20.73 -13.09
C MET A 2 1.92 19.96 -13.97
N ASN A 3 2.39 19.08 -14.88
CA ASN A 3 1.51 18.29 -15.74
C ASN A 3 0.77 17.17 -14.99
N ARG A 4 1.40 16.58 -13.95
CA ARG A 4 0.76 15.54 -13.12
C ARG A 4 -0.38 16.13 -12.28
N VAL A 5 -0.14 17.29 -11.66
CA VAL A 5 -1.18 18.03 -10.92
C VAL A 5 -2.32 18.43 -11.85
N LEU A 6 -2.02 18.82 -13.08
CA LEU A 6 -3.04 19.21 -14.07
C LEU A 6 -3.86 17.99 -14.54
N ALA A 7 -3.21 16.82 -14.70
CA ALA A 7 -3.90 15.58 -15.07
C ALA A 7 -4.81 15.07 -13.93
N ILE A 8 -4.34 15.13 -12.70
CA ILE A 8 -5.13 14.79 -11.51
C ILE A 8 -6.31 15.75 -11.36
N LEU A 9 -6.07 17.07 -11.51
CA LEU A 9 -7.16 18.06 -11.51
C LEU A 9 -8.13 17.82 -12.67
N THR A 10 -7.64 17.43 -13.86
CA THR A 10 -8.49 17.18 -15.02
C THR A 10 -9.28 15.88 -14.85
N ALA A 11 -8.67 14.81 -14.35
CA ALA A 11 -9.36 13.58 -14.00
C ALA A 11 -10.37 13.81 -12.86
N GLY A 12 -9.95 14.46 -11.79
CA GLY A 12 -10.80 14.83 -10.66
C GLY A 12 -11.94 15.77 -11.09
N THR A 13 -11.70 16.75 -11.97
CA THR A 13 -12.76 17.64 -12.49
C THR A 13 -13.68 16.93 -13.48
N MET A 14 -13.21 15.96 -14.27
CA MET A 14 -14.11 15.13 -15.08
C MET A 14 -15.03 14.26 -14.20
N VAL A 15 -14.52 13.72 -13.12
CA VAL A 15 -15.28 12.96 -12.15
C VAL A 15 -16.25 13.88 -11.38
N LEU A 16 -15.82 15.06 -10.97
CA LEU A 16 -16.63 16.03 -10.20
C LEU A 16 -17.56 16.89 -11.06
N SER A 17 -17.42 16.95 -12.39
CA SER A 17 -18.20 17.84 -13.26
C SER A 17 -19.55 17.27 -13.69
N THR A 18 -19.88 16.03 -13.39
CA THR A 18 -21.22 15.50 -13.62
C THR A 18 -22.10 15.79 -12.40
N ASN A 19 -23.24 16.44 -12.61
CA ASN A 19 -24.24 16.74 -11.55
C ASN A 19 -24.73 15.51 -10.76
N VAL A 20 -24.26 14.31 -11.09
CA VAL A 20 -24.56 13.04 -10.42
C VAL A 20 -23.70 12.86 -9.18
N PHE A 21 -22.47 13.42 -9.13
CA PHE A 21 -21.59 13.32 -7.97
C PHE A 21 -22.05 14.15 -6.77
N ALA A 22 -22.82 15.20 -6.99
CA ALA A 22 -23.15 16.16 -5.93
C ALA A 22 -24.20 15.66 -4.93
N GLN A 23 -24.87 14.54 -5.18
CA GLN A 23 -25.95 14.08 -4.31
C GLN A 23 -25.58 12.96 -3.34
N ASP A 24 -24.52 12.15 -3.64
CA ASP A 24 -24.18 10.98 -2.83
C ASP A 24 -22.65 10.81 -2.63
N ALA A 25 -21.85 11.87 -2.80
CA ALA A 25 -20.42 11.79 -2.52
C ALA A 25 -20.14 11.90 -1.01
N THR A 26 -19.36 10.99 -0.49
CA THR A 26 -18.79 11.07 0.87
C THR A 26 -17.33 11.49 0.77
N ILE A 27 -16.91 12.34 1.68
CA ILE A 27 -15.51 12.75 1.85
C ILE A 27 -15.07 12.23 3.20
N GLY A 28 -14.00 11.46 3.21
CA GLY A 28 -13.36 10.95 4.41
C GLY A 28 -11.85 11.10 4.28
N GLY A 29 -11.15 10.65 5.27
CA GLY A 29 -9.71 10.61 5.23
C GLY A 29 -9.07 10.49 6.61
N GLU A 30 -7.77 10.56 6.61
CA GLU A 30 -6.95 10.50 7.82
C GLU A 30 -5.87 11.58 7.81
N VAL A 31 -5.53 12.09 8.97
CA VAL A 31 -4.31 12.84 9.21
C VAL A 31 -3.49 12.09 10.24
N SER A 32 -2.28 11.68 9.86
CA SER A 32 -1.34 10.96 10.74
C SER A 32 -0.12 11.81 11.08
N LEU A 33 0.43 11.57 12.27
CA LEU A 33 1.69 12.10 12.74
C LEU A 33 2.49 10.94 13.33
N ASP A 34 3.58 10.59 12.67
CA ASP A 34 4.43 9.48 13.03
C ASP A 34 5.82 9.96 13.40
N PHE A 35 6.38 9.39 14.44
CA PHE A 35 7.72 9.68 14.92
C PHE A 35 8.48 8.37 15.10
N SER A 36 9.71 8.33 14.59
CA SER A 36 10.62 7.20 14.74
C SER A 36 12.02 7.67 15.09
N GLU A 37 12.74 6.85 15.84
CA GLU A 37 14.15 7.07 16.08
C GLU A 37 14.94 6.81 14.79
N GLN A 38 15.79 7.76 14.43
CA GLN A 38 16.70 7.64 13.29
C GLN A 38 18.02 7.01 13.73
N THR A 39 18.77 6.47 12.78
CA THR A 39 20.10 5.84 13.02
C THR A 39 21.11 6.76 13.72
N SER A 40 20.86 8.07 13.76
CA SER A 40 21.68 9.06 14.47
C SER A 40 21.32 9.23 15.93
N GLY A 41 20.27 8.56 16.44
CA GLY A 41 19.70 8.77 17.76
C GLY A 41 18.78 9.99 17.86
N ASP A 42 18.55 10.68 16.75
CA ASP A 42 17.58 11.78 16.66
C ASP A 42 16.20 11.20 16.25
N TRP A 43 15.14 11.88 16.66
CA TRP A 43 13.78 11.53 16.26
C TRP A 43 13.39 12.27 14.99
N GLY A 44 12.98 11.53 13.95
CA GLY A 44 12.37 12.07 12.73
C GLY A 44 10.85 12.07 12.86
N GLY A 45 10.20 13.02 12.22
CA GLY A 45 8.74 13.12 12.16
C GLY A 45 8.21 13.04 10.73
N LYS A 46 7.12 12.31 10.52
CA LYS A 46 6.37 12.26 9.27
C LYS A 46 4.92 12.69 9.54
N MET A 47 4.39 13.52 8.69
CA MET A 47 2.96 13.83 8.64
C MET A 47 2.38 13.20 7.39
N GLY A 48 1.31 12.42 7.53
CA GLY A 48 0.49 11.91 6.44
C GLY A 48 -0.84 12.64 6.37
N VAL A 49 -1.39 12.80 5.19
CA VAL A 49 -2.75 13.29 4.96
C VAL A 49 -3.36 12.50 3.82
N ASP A 50 -4.36 11.70 4.14
CA ASP A 50 -5.10 10.89 3.17
C ASP A 50 -6.48 11.50 2.98
N VAL A 51 -6.91 11.62 1.75
CA VAL A 51 -8.23 12.16 1.40
C VAL A 51 -8.92 11.23 0.42
N ASP A 52 -10.06 10.70 0.85
CA ASP A 52 -10.92 9.85 0.05
C ASP A 52 -12.20 10.57 -0.34
N VAL A 53 -12.56 10.47 -1.60
CA VAL A 53 -13.85 10.94 -2.13
C VAL A 53 -14.53 9.78 -2.83
N ASP A 54 -15.59 9.26 -2.22
CA ASP A 54 -16.36 8.16 -2.77
C ASP A 54 -17.71 8.61 -3.30
N SER A 55 -18.16 7.98 -4.38
CA SER A 55 -19.49 8.16 -4.95
C SER A 55 -20.02 6.87 -5.58
N ALA A 56 -21.29 6.84 -5.92
CA ALA A 56 -21.92 5.70 -6.60
C ALA A 56 -21.26 5.34 -7.97
N LEU A 57 -20.51 6.23 -8.57
CA LEU A 57 -19.85 6.02 -9.87
C LEU A 57 -18.35 5.76 -9.77
N GLY A 58 -17.77 5.91 -8.60
CA GLY A 58 -16.33 5.72 -8.38
C GLY A 58 -15.78 6.63 -7.30
N GLY A 59 -14.48 6.54 -7.06
CA GLY A 59 -13.77 7.26 -6.01
C GLY A 59 -12.46 7.88 -6.48
N VAL A 60 -11.93 8.76 -5.64
CA VAL A 60 -10.59 9.34 -5.76
C VAL A 60 -9.94 9.24 -4.40
N ALA A 61 -8.75 8.64 -4.33
CA ALA A 61 -7.90 8.63 -3.15
C ALA A 61 -6.65 9.48 -3.42
N LEU A 62 -6.23 10.28 -2.46
CA LEU A 62 -5.07 11.16 -2.54
C LEU A 62 -4.28 11.05 -1.24
N ASP A 63 -3.02 10.64 -1.33
CA ASP A 63 -2.13 10.51 -0.18
C ASP A 63 -1.04 11.56 -0.28
N PHE A 64 -0.86 12.32 0.79
CA PHE A 64 0.17 13.32 0.91
C PHE A 64 1.05 13.04 2.10
N SER A 65 2.34 13.33 1.99
CA SER A 65 3.23 13.30 3.14
C SER A 65 4.19 14.50 3.20
N ALA A 66 4.69 14.74 4.40
CA ALA A 66 5.79 15.65 4.67
C ALA A 66 6.67 15.07 5.79
N THR A 67 7.98 15.12 5.61
CA THR A 67 8.96 14.68 6.59
C THR A 67 9.76 15.87 7.12
N ASP A 68 10.06 15.88 8.42
CA ASP A 68 10.98 16.81 9.11
C ASP A 68 10.73 18.30 8.79
N GLY A 69 9.46 18.70 8.73
CA GLY A 69 9.09 20.09 8.43
C GLY A 69 9.25 20.48 6.97
N GLY A 70 9.39 19.51 6.08
CA GLY A 70 9.37 19.69 4.63
C GLY A 70 8.01 20.13 4.10
N ASN A 71 7.96 20.37 2.79
CA ASN A 71 6.70 20.69 2.12
C ASN A 71 5.85 19.41 1.96
N LEU A 72 4.55 19.55 2.11
CA LEU A 72 3.60 18.51 1.79
C LEU A 72 3.71 18.13 0.31
N LYS A 73 3.85 16.83 0.03
CA LYS A 73 3.96 16.27 -1.32
C LYS A 73 2.82 15.29 -1.52
N LEU A 74 2.31 15.23 -2.73
CA LEU A 74 1.46 14.12 -3.15
C LEU A 74 2.35 12.90 -3.37
N ASP A 75 2.13 11.87 -2.57
CA ASP A 75 2.88 10.61 -2.66
C ASP A 75 2.17 9.64 -3.60
N ASN A 76 0.87 9.39 -3.35
CA ASN A 76 0.05 8.49 -4.16
C ASN A 76 -1.28 9.14 -4.54
N TRP A 77 -1.86 8.65 -5.62
CA TRP A 77 -3.20 9.00 -6.05
C TRP A 77 -3.84 7.86 -6.82
N THR A 78 -5.14 7.69 -6.64
CA THR A 78 -5.91 6.69 -7.40
C THR A 78 -7.27 7.25 -7.77
N VAL A 79 -7.71 6.95 -8.98
CA VAL A 79 -9.07 7.22 -9.47
C VAL A 79 -9.69 5.90 -9.89
N GLY A 80 -10.78 5.53 -9.26
CA GLY A 80 -11.44 4.24 -9.50
C GLY A 80 -12.89 4.38 -9.91
N THR A 81 -13.38 3.38 -10.62
CA THR A 81 -14.82 3.20 -10.94
C THR A 81 -15.16 1.73 -11.05
N SER A 82 -16.44 1.41 -10.85
CA SER A 82 -16.94 0.04 -11.04
C SER A 82 -18.19 0.06 -11.90
N VAL A 83 -18.19 -0.73 -12.98
CA VAL A 83 -19.31 -0.84 -13.90
C VAL A 83 -19.62 -2.30 -14.17
N SER A 84 -20.83 -2.72 -13.83
CA SER A 84 -21.34 -4.09 -14.11
C SER A 84 -20.42 -5.22 -13.59
N GLY A 85 -19.82 -5.03 -12.43
CA GLY A 85 -18.93 -6.03 -11.80
C GLY A 85 -17.50 -6.04 -12.34
N VAL A 86 -17.13 -5.06 -13.16
CA VAL A 86 -15.76 -4.76 -13.54
C VAL A 86 -15.32 -3.53 -12.78
N SER A 87 -14.29 -3.63 -11.96
CA SER A 87 -13.65 -2.50 -11.30
C SER A 87 -12.43 -2.07 -12.10
N MET A 88 -12.22 -0.77 -12.22
CA MET A 88 -11.08 -0.15 -12.86
C MET A 88 -10.50 0.87 -11.90
N ALA A 89 -9.18 0.86 -11.72
CA ALA A 89 -8.45 1.88 -10.98
C ALA A 89 -7.26 2.36 -11.82
N PHE A 90 -7.01 3.65 -11.80
CA PHE A 90 -5.86 4.27 -12.44
C PHE A 90 -5.17 5.21 -11.47
N GLY A 91 -3.86 5.10 -11.35
CA GLY A 91 -3.09 5.92 -10.41
C GLY A 91 -1.74 5.33 -10.08
N ASP A 92 -1.13 5.90 -9.06
CA ASP A 92 0.11 5.41 -8.50
C ASP A 92 -0.19 4.22 -7.57
N ASP A 93 0.75 3.27 -7.51
CA ASP A 93 0.78 2.16 -6.55
C ASP A 93 -0.46 1.24 -6.54
N ASN A 94 -0.99 0.89 -7.73
CA ASN A 94 -1.99 -0.17 -7.85
C ASN A 94 -1.32 -1.56 -7.96
N SER A 95 -0.28 -1.84 -7.17
CA SER A 95 0.40 -3.12 -7.21
C SER A 95 -0.53 -4.25 -6.75
N LEU A 96 -0.49 -5.37 -7.47
CA LEU A 96 -1.17 -6.62 -7.13
C LEU A 96 -0.24 -7.60 -6.41
N MET A 97 1.02 -7.21 -6.22
CA MET A 97 1.98 -8.00 -5.47
C MET A 97 1.76 -7.79 -3.96
N PRO A 98 2.01 -8.82 -3.14
CA PRO A 98 1.85 -8.69 -1.70
C PRO A 98 2.83 -7.65 -1.13
N GLY A 99 2.31 -6.78 -0.29
CA GLY A 99 3.10 -5.84 0.49
C GLY A 99 3.46 -6.40 1.86
N ALA A 100 4.48 -5.83 2.50
CA ALA A 100 4.83 -6.13 3.88
C ALA A 100 4.12 -5.15 4.84
N GLU A 101 3.64 -5.64 5.97
CA GLU A 101 3.11 -4.78 7.05
C GLU A 101 4.23 -4.16 7.91
N GLY A 102 5.47 -4.67 7.77
CA GLY A 102 6.65 -4.17 8.45
C GLY A 102 7.55 -3.30 7.55
N GLU A 103 8.69 -2.88 8.07
CA GLU A 103 9.65 -2.04 7.33
C GLU A 103 10.39 -2.77 6.18
N GLN A 104 10.24 -4.09 6.09
CA GLN A 104 10.84 -4.87 5.01
C GLN A 104 9.92 -4.90 3.80
N THR A 105 10.44 -4.48 2.69
CA THR A 105 9.85 -4.74 1.39
C THR A 105 10.10 -6.19 1.00
N LEU A 106 9.06 -6.97 0.88
CA LEU A 106 9.10 -8.14 0.02
C LEU A 106 9.59 -7.69 -1.37
N ALA A 107 10.26 -8.55 -2.10
CA ALA A 107 10.76 -8.23 -3.45
C ALA A 107 9.57 -8.02 -4.42
N ALA A 108 8.78 -6.99 -4.13
CA ALA A 108 7.61 -6.63 -4.91
C ALA A 108 7.96 -5.43 -5.81
N PRO A 109 7.90 -5.58 -7.13
CA PRO A 109 8.13 -4.47 -8.04
C PRO A 109 7.08 -3.38 -7.81
N ALA A 110 7.53 -2.16 -7.57
CA ALA A 110 6.66 -1.01 -7.46
C ALA A 110 6.05 -0.67 -8.82
N MET A 111 4.75 -0.36 -8.82
CA MET A 111 4.06 0.19 -9.98
C MET A 111 3.81 1.68 -9.75
N THR A 112 4.59 2.53 -10.39
CA THR A 112 4.51 3.99 -10.17
C THR A 112 3.32 4.65 -10.84
N GLU A 113 2.87 4.14 -11.98
CA GLU A 113 1.67 4.61 -12.70
C GLU A 113 1.04 3.41 -13.36
N SER A 114 -0.21 3.11 -13.05
CA SER A 114 -0.81 1.86 -13.49
C SER A 114 -2.31 1.94 -13.75
N LEU A 115 -2.78 1.05 -14.61
CA LEU A 115 -4.18 0.76 -14.83
C LEU A 115 -4.48 -0.64 -14.30
N GLN A 116 -5.30 -0.72 -13.28
CA GLN A 116 -5.80 -2.00 -12.74
C GLN A 116 -7.20 -2.29 -13.24
N LEU A 117 -7.46 -3.53 -13.58
CA LEU A 117 -8.78 -4.08 -13.92
C LEU A 117 -9.04 -5.29 -13.04
N SER A 118 -10.22 -5.35 -12.42
CA SER A 118 -10.62 -6.48 -11.57
C SER A 118 -12.00 -7.00 -11.94
N VAL A 119 -12.15 -8.33 -12.03
CA VAL A 119 -13.41 -9.01 -12.29
C VAL A 119 -13.53 -10.23 -11.36
N GLY A 120 -14.41 -10.18 -10.39
CA GLY A 120 -14.53 -11.22 -9.37
C GLY A 120 -13.22 -11.41 -8.62
N ALA A 121 -12.68 -12.63 -8.64
CA ALA A 121 -11.44 -12.99 -7.96
C ALA A 121 -10.16 -12.68 -8.76
N ALA A 122 -10.27 -12.24 -10.00
CA ALA A 122 -9.14 -11.99 -10.89
C ALA A 122 -8.87 -10.49 -11.05
N SER A 123 -7.60 -10.12 -11.01
CA SER A 123 -7.14 -8.76 -11.26
C SER A 123 -5.94 -8.76 -12.21
N VAL A 124 -5.83 -7.72 -13.02
CA VAL A 124 -4.67 -7.44 -13.87
C VAL A 124 -4.30 -5.98 -13.70
N ALA A 125 -3.03 -5.67 -13.56
CA ALA A 125 -2.52 -4.31 -13.57
C ALA A 125 -1.45 -4.15 -14.63
N ILE A 126 -1.44 -2.99 -15.29
CA ILE A 126 -0.48 -2.62 -16.34
C ILE A 126 0.22 -1.36 -15.86
N GLY A 127 1.52 -1.45 -15.62
CA GLY A 127 2.37 -0.33 -15.24
C GLY A 127 2.94 0.39 -16.45
N PHE A 128 3.08 1.70 -16.33
CA PHE A 128 3.62 2.57 -17.37
C PHE A 128 4.88 3.25 -16.85
N THR A 129 5.91 3.37 -17.71
CA THR A 129 7.13 4.12 -17.39
C THR A 129 6.83 5.61 -17.25
N ASP A 130 6.06 6.17 -18.18
CA ASP A 130 5.55 7.56 -18.14
C ASP A 130 4.33 7.69 -19.05
N TRP A 131 3.14 7.50 -18.48
CA TRP A 131 1.88 7.59 -19.23
C TRP A 131 1.59 8.98 -19.80
N THR A 132 2.25 10.02 -19.25
CA THR A 132 2.04 11.41 -19.71
C THR A 132 2.77 11.72 -21.02
N SER A 133 3.84 11.00 -21.32
CA SER A 133 4.63 11.16 -22.55
C SER A 133 4.39 10.07 -23.57
N ASP A 134 4.27 8.81 -23.13
CA ASP A 134 4.03 7.65 -23.99
C ASP A 134 3.24 6.55 -23.28
N ILE A 135 1.94 6.49 -23.53
CA ILE A 135 1.05 5.46 -22.98
C ILE A 135 1.36 4.04 -23.52
N THR A 136 2.20 3.92 -24.53
CA THR A 136 2.61 2.61 -25.08
C THR A 136 3.87 2.07 -24.42
N ASP A 137 4.53 2.85 -23.58
CA ASP A 137 5.71 2.45 -22.83
C ASP A 137 5.30 1.73 -21.54
N ILE A 138 5.04 0.42 -21.68
CA ILE A 138 4.60 -0.45 -20.58
C ILE A 138 5.84 -1.01 -19.90
N SER A 139 6.00 -0.70 -18.60
CA SER A 139 7.13 -1.18 -17.78
C SER A 139 6.90 -2.60 -17.25
N ASN A 140 5.69 -2.88 -16.77
CA ASN A 140 5.38 -4.18 -16.21
C ASN A 140 3.90 -4.56 -16.32
N VAL A 141 3.62 -5.84 -16.20
CA VAL A 141 2.27 -6.40 -16.18
C VAL A 141 2.16 -7.32 -14.97
N GLN A 142 1.17 -7.06 -14.13
CA GLN A 142 0.84 -7.90 -12.98
C GLN A 142 -0.48 -8.62 -13.16
N GLY A 143 -0.57 -9.80 -12.58
CA GLY A 143 -1.80 -10.57 -12.47
C GLY A 143 -1.97 -11.12 -11.07
N ALA A 144 -3.20 -11.15 -10.56
CA ALA A 144 -3.52 -11.76 -9.28
C ALA A 144 -4.82 -12.55 -9.35
N TYR A 145 -4.91 -13.58 -8.52
CA TYR A 145 -6.12 -14.37 -8.35
C TYR A 145 -6.31 -14.75 -6.89
N THR A 146 -7.48 -14.41 -6.33
CA THR A 146 -7.84 -14.69 -4.94
C THR A 146 -8.71 -15.94 -4.84
N LEU A 147 -8.28 -16.90 -4.05
CA LEU A 147 -8.95 -18.17 -3.79
C LEU A 147 -9.72 -18.10 -2.47
N GLY A 148 -11.04 -18.07 -2.55
CA GLY A 148 -11.94 -18.17 -1.37
C GLY A 148 -11.74 -17.05 -0.35
N ASP A 149 -11.36 -15.86 -0.79
CA ASP A 149 -11.09 -14.66 0.02
C ASP A 149 -10.00 -14.86 1.09
N VAL A 150 -9.17 -15.88 0.96
CA VAL A 150 -8.15 -16.25 1.96
C VAL A 150 -6.75 -16.25 1.37
N VAL A 151 -6.57 -16.73 0.15
CA VAL A 151 -5.25 -16.86 -0.48
C VAL A 151 -5.25 -16.10 -1.80
N THR A 152 -4.34 -15.16 -1.94
CA THR A 152 -4.07 -14.48 -3.21
C THR A 152 -2.74 -14.97 -3.78
N ALA A 153 -2.76 -15.44 -5.00
CA ALA A 153 -1.55 -15.70 -5.78
C ALA A 153 -1.39 -14.60 -6.82
N SER A 154 -0.19 -14.08 -6.96
CA SER A 154 0.13 -13.01 -7.90
C SER A 154 1.42 -13.27 -8.67
N ALA A 155 1.59 -12.59 -9.76
CA ALA A 155 2.81 -12.58 -10.54
C ALA A 155 3.00 -11.19 -11.16
N ASP A 156 4.24 -10.73 -11.21
CA ASP A 156 4.69 -9.56 -11.95
C ASP A 156 5.65 -9.98 -13.05
N MET A 157 5.53 -9.37 -14.20
CA MET A 157 6.48 -9.48 -15.31
C MET A 157 6.97 -8.08 -15.66
N ASN A 158 8.24 -7.80 -15.38
CA ASN A 158 8.92 -6.60 -15.82
C ASN A 158 9.34 -6.77 -17.29
N LEU A 159 8.83 -5.89 -18.16
CA LEU A 159 9.05 -5.99 -19.60
C LEU A 159 10.38 -5.40 -20.07
N ASP A 160 11.02 -4.56 -19.22
CA ASP A 160 12.33 -3.97 -19.52
C ASP A 160 13.47 -4.94 -19.24
N THR A 161 13.31 -5.78 -18.23
CA THR A 161 14.36 -6.72 -17.76
C THR A 161 14.02 -8.19 -18.03
N ASP A 162 12.82 -8.50 -18.50
CA ASP A 162 12.25 -9.85 -18.62
C ASP A 162 12.18 -10.61 -17.27
N ASN A 163 12.33 -9.91 -16.13
CA ASN A 163 12.27 -10.54 -14.82
C ASN A 163 10.82 -10.88 -14.44
N ILE A 164 10.66 -11.99 -13.72
CA ILE A 164 9.37 -12.45 -13.18
C ILE A 164 9.49 -12.57 -11.66
N VAL A 165 8.56 -11.92 -10.95
CA VAL A 165 8.38 -12.08 -9.51
C VAL A 165 7.04 -12.75 -9.24
N LEU A 166 7.06 -13.84 -8.47
CA LEU A 166 5.86 -14.53 -8.01
C LEU A 166 5.52 -14.08 -6.59
N GLY A 167 4.24 -13.92 -6.30
CA GLY A 167 3.73 -13.53 -5.00
C GLY A 167 2.64 -14.47 -4.49
N ALA A 168 2.57 -14.61 -3.20
CA ALA A 168 1.48 -15.28 -2.51
C ALA A 168 1.18 -14.56 -1.19
N GLU A 169 -0.09 -14.37 -0.90
CA GLU A 169 -0.56 -13.78 0.35
C GLU A 169 -1.63 -14.67 0.96
N VAL A 170 -1.60 -14.80 2.27
CA VAL A 170 -2.66 -15.44 3.06
C VAL A 170 -3.27 -14.37 3.95
N ALA A 171 -4.52 -14.01 3.68
CA ALA A 171 -5.27 -13.11 4.55
C ALA A 171 -5.39 -13.71 5.96
N GLY A 172 -5.56 -12.85 6.96
CA GLY A 172 -5.56 -13.27 8.35
C GLY A 172 -6.60 -14.35 8.65
N ILE A 173 -6.12 -15.54 8.95
CA ILE A 173 -6.94 -16.68 9.39
C ILE A 173 -7.34 -16.46 10.84
N ASP A 174 -8.63 -16.30 11.10
CA ASP A 174 -9.15 -16.10 12.45
C ASP A 174 -9.08 -17.41 13.27
N LEU A 175 -8.33 -17.36 14.36
CA LEU A 175 -8.20 -18.44 15.34
C LEU A 175 -9.03 -18.18 16.62
N GLY A 176 -9.89 -17.17 16.62
CA GLY A 176 -10.78 -16.80 17.73
C GLY A 176 -10.15 -15.82 18.72
N VAL A 177 -8.87 -15.96 19.08
CA VAL A 177 -8.14 -15.03 19.97
C VAL A 177 -7.12 -14.19 19.21
N ALA A 178 -6.72 -14.64 18.04
CA ALA A 178 -5.79 -13.96 17.15
C ALA A 178 -6.12 -14.30 15.69
N SER A 179 -5.72 -13.47 14.76
CA SER A 179 -5.63 -13.82 13.34
C SER A 179 -4.17 -13.94 12.94
N ILE A 180 -3.87 -14.87 12.03
CA ILE A 180 -2.53 -15.08 11.50
C ILE A 180 -2.62 -15.04 9.99
N GLY A 181 -1.81 -14.17 9.38
CA GLY A 181 -1.65 -14.04 7.93
C GLY A 181 -0.18 -14.02 7.57
N GLY A 182 0.09 -13.79 6.32
CA GLY A 182 1.45 -13.62 5.84
C GLY A 182 1.52 -13.51 4.33
N ALA A 183 2.69 -13.13 3.86
CA ALA A 183 2.98 -12.94 2.46
C ALA A 183 4.36 -13.53 2.11
N ALA A 184 4.55 -13.86 0.86
CA ALA A 184 5.83 -14.33 0.35
C ALA A 184 6.00 -13.89 -1.11
N THR A 185 7.24 -13.62 -1.51
CA THR A 185 7.61 -13.35 -2.88
C THR A 185 8.81 -14.19 -3.29
N TYR A 186 8.91 -14.49 -4.58
CA TYR A 186 10.06 -15.14 -5.20
C TYR A 186 10.45 -14.41 -6.48
N ASP A 187 11.64 -13.82 -6.47
CA ASP A 187 12.25 -13.20 -7.64
C ASP A 187 13.02 -14.28 -8.42
N MET A 188 12.62 -14.51 -9.67
CA MET A 188 13.17 -15.60 -10.49
C MET A 188 14.58 -15.30 -11.02
N ASP A 189 14.89 -14.03 -11.27
CA ASP A 189 16.22 -13.65 -11.77
C ASP A 189 17.25 -13.58 -10.65
N ALA A 190 16.87 -13.02 -9.50
CA ALA A 190 17.73 -12.98 -8.33
C ALA A 190 17.79 -14.31 -7.60
N GLU A 191 16.88 -15.27 -7.92
CA GLU A 191 16.67 -16.52 -7.18
C GLU A 191 16.43 -16.28 -5.68
N MET A 192 15.77 -15.16 -5.34
CA MET A 192 15.56 -14.74 -3.95
C MET A 192 14.11 -14.97 -3.51
N PHE A 193 13.96 -15.54 -2.33
CA PHE A 193 12.69 -15.74 -1.65
C PHE A 193 12.62 -14.85 -0.41
N GLY A 194 11.57 -14.03 -0.30
CA GLY A 194 11.27 -13.23 0.87
C GLY A 194 9.91 -13.60 1.46
N PHE A 195 9.73 -13.42 2.77
CA PHE A 195 8.45 -13.69 3.42
C PHE A 195 8.20 -12.78 4.63
N GLU A 196 6.92 -12.63 4.95
CA GLU A 196 6.46 -12.01 6.17
C GLU A 196 5.34 -12.85 6.79
N THR A 197 5.30 -12.89 8.11
CA THR A 197 4.18 -13.45 8.87
C THR A 197 3.67 -12.40 9.85
N VAL A 198 2.35 -12.22 9.88
CA VAL A 198 1.68 -11.22 10.71
C VAL A 198 0.70 -11.91 11.66
N ALA A 199 0.73 -11.56 12.93
CA ALA A 199 -0.26 -11.97 13.92
C ALA A 199 -0.95 -10.75 14.52
N LYS A 200 -2.29 -10.73 14.48
CA LYS A 200 -3.11 -9.63 15.06
C LYS A 200 -3.91 -10.19 16.24
N THR A 201 -3.76 -9.56 17.40
CA THR A 201 -4.48 -9.93 18.63
C THR A 201 -5.07 -8.69 19.27
N GLY A 202 -6.36 -8.44 19.07
CA GLY A 202 -6.99 -7.19 19.51
C GLY A 202 -6.32 -5.98 18.88
N SER A 203 -5.75 -5.12 19.72
CA SER A 203 -5.03 -3.90 19.29
C SER A 203 -3.54 -4.10 19.04
N ILE A 204 -3.05 -5.34 19.07
CA ILE A 204 -1.62 -5.64 18.86
C ILE A 204 -1.45 -6.30 17.51
N VAL A 205 -0.58 -5.75 16.69
CA VAL A 205 -0.05 -6.36 15.47
C VAL A 205 1.40 -6.75 15.75
N SER A 206 1.78 -7.96 15.42
CA SER A 206 3.16 -8.42 15.53
C SER A 206 3.54 -9.05 14.20
N TYR A 207 4.75 -8.83 13.76
CA TYR A 207 5.25 -9.39 12.51
C TYR A 207 6.67 -9.91 12.67
N LEU A 208 7.02 -10.84 11.82
CA LEU A 208 8.38 -11.28 11.57
C LEU A 208 8.57 -11.42 10.07
N ASN A 209 9.73 -11.04 9.60
CA ASN A 209 10.08 -11.19 8.20
C ASN A 209 11.54 -11.61 8.02
N GLY A 210 11.85 -12.10 6.85
CA GLY A 210 13.17 -12.55 6.44
C GLY A 210 13.18 -12.98 4.99
N ASP A 211 14.34 -13.43 4.54
CA ASP A 211 14.55 -14.00 3.23
C ASP A 211 15.26 -15.37 3.32
N GLN A 212 15.67 -15.93 2.17
CA GLN A 212 16.32 -17.24 2.13
C GLN A 212 17.70 -17.24 2.77
N ASP A 213 18.41 -16.10 2.75
CA ASP A 213 19.77 -15.97 3.28
C ASP A 213 19.75 -15.67 4.78
N ASP A 214 18.73 -14.91 5.20
CA ASP A 214 18.44 -14.62 6.59
C ASP A 214 16.94 -14.79 6.90
N PRO A 215 16.54 -15.98 7.37
CA PRO A 215 15.16 -16.32 7.61
C PRO A 215 14.53 -15.59 8.81
N LEU A 216 15.27 -14.76 9.53
CA LEU A 216 14.76 -13.96 10.64
C LEU A 216 15.50 -12.62 10.73
N GLN A 217 15.18 -11.70 9.82
CA GLN A 217 15.82 -10.38 9.78
C GLN A 217 15.20 -9.39 10.76
N ASN A 218 13.87 -9.32 10.79
CA ASN A 218 13.17 -8.37 11.64
C ASN A 218 12.03 -9.00 12.42
N ILE A 219 11.86 -8.50 13.63
CA ILE A 219 10.69 -8.77 14.49
C ILE A 219 10.14 -7.44 14.94
N GLY A 220 8.85 -7.21 14.72
CA GLY A 220 8.20 -5.98 15.15
C GLY A 220 6.89 -6.24 15.86
N ALA A 221 6.46 -5.25 16.61
CA ALA A 221 5.15 -5.20 17.22
C ALA A 221 4.66 -3.76 17.31
N GLU A 222 3.36 -3.59 17.06
CA GLU A 222 2.66 -2.33 17.19
C GLU A 222 1.41 -2.51 18.05
N TYR A 223 1.14 -1.54 18.88
CA TYR A 223 -0.07 -1.44 19.67
C TYR A 223 -0.85 -0.18 19.28
N THR A 224 -2.12 -0.36 18.90
CA THR A 224 -3.03 0.75 18.60
C THR A 224 -4.01 0.94 19.74
N TYR A 225 -4.11 2.16 20.26
CA TYR A 225 -5.06 2.57 21.28
C TYR A 225 -6.03 3.61 20.72
N ASN A 226 -7.30 3.24 20.62
CA ASN A 226 -8.36 4.20 20.27
C ASN A 226 -8.64 5.12 21.44
N MET A 227 -8.24 6.38 21.34
CA MET A 227 -8.40 7.40 22.40
C MET A 227 -9.81 7.97 22.44
N SER A 228 -10.43 8.13 21.26
CA SER A 228 -11.80 8.62 21.11
C SER A 228 -12.27 8.32 19.68
N ALA A 229 -13.56 8.56 19.37
CA ALA A 229 -14.06 8.37 18.02
C ALA A 229 -13.20 9.16 17.00
N GLY A 230 -12.55 8.45 16.12
CA GLY A 230 -11.70 9.01 15.06
C GLY A 230 -10.31 9.47 15.51
N VAL A 231 -9.84 9.10 16.72
CA VAL A 231 -8.47 9.42 17.18
C VAL A 231 -7.78 8.18 17.70
N ASP A 232 -6.72 7.76 17.04
CA ASP A 232 -5.91 6.60 17.40
C ASP A 232 -4.49 7.03 17.78
N PHE A 233 -3.96 6.40 18.81
CA PHE A 233 -2.56 6.47 19.20
C PHE A 233 -1.91 5.12 18.91
N THR A 234 -0.76 5.13 18.24
CA THR A 234 0.04 3.95 17.97
C THR A 234 1.37 4.00 18.69
N ALA A 235 1.86 2.87 19.12
CA ALA A 235 3.20 2.73 19.67
C ALA A 235 3.76 1.37 19.23
N GLY A 236 4.92 1.39 18.61
CA GLY A 236 5.52 0.20 18.03
C GLY A 236 7.03 0.15 18.24
N THR A 237 7.57 -0.96 17.85
CA THR A 237 9.01 -1.17 17.77
C THR A 237 9.31 -2.20 16.70
N ASN A 238 10.41 -1.99 15.98
CA ASN A 238 11.02 -2.97 15.11
C ASN A 238 12.44 -3.28 15.60
N TYR A 239 12.78 -4.56 15.67
CA TYR A 239 14.12 -5.00 16.01
C TYR A 239 14.72 -5.72 14.79
N ASN A 240 15.76 -5.14 14.22
CA ASN A 240 16.56 -5.77 13.19
C ASN A 240 17.65 -6.64 13.83
N LEU A 241 17.63 -7.92 13.52
CA LEU A 241 18.52 -8.89 14.17
C LEU A 241 19.96 -8.82 13.62
N ASP A 242 20.14 -8.38 12.37
CA ASP A 242 21.45 -8.30 11.75
C ASP A 242 22.28 -7.14 12.27
N SER A 243 21.64 -5.96 12.33
CA SER A 243 22.28 -4.76 12.86
C SER A 243 22.21 -4.65 14.39
N GLU A 244 21.38 -5.50 15.03
CA GLU A 244 21.01 -5.41 16.45
C GLU A 244 20.36 -4.07 16.82
N ASP A 245 19.71 -3.41 15.85
CA ASP A 245 19.07 -2.11 16.04
C ASP A 245 17.62 -2.25 16.46
N LEU A 246 17.23 -1.48 17.45
CA LEU A 246 15.85 -1.33 17.91
C LEU A 246 15.32 0.03 17.48
N THR A 247 14.28 0.06 16.65
CA THR A 247 13.64 1.28 16.15
C THR A 247 12.26 1.44 16.80
N PRO A 248 12.11 2.27 17.84
CA PRO A 248 10.80 2.59 18.40
C PRO A 248 10.05 3.57 17.48
N THR A 249 8.72 3.41 17.43
CA THR A 249 7.83 4.29 16.69
C THR A 249 6.67 4.74 17.58
N VAL A 250 6.18 5.95 17.37
CA VAL A 250 4.94 6.44 17.97
C VAL A 250 4.17 7.23 16.92
N GLY A 251 2.85 7.08 16.92
CA GLY A 251 1.99 7.73 15.95
C GLY A 251 0.71 8.26 16.58
N LEU A 252 0.09 9.21 15.92
CA LEU A 252 -1.22 9.74 16.23
C LEU A 252 -1.99 9.95 14.92
N SER A 253 -3.16 9.37 14.80
CA SER A 253 -4.00 9.55 13.63
C SER A 253 -5.38 10.12 13.97
N PHE A 254 -5.92 10.87 13.02
CA PHE A 254 -7.22 11.54 13.12
C PHE A 254 -8.03 11.21 11.89
N ASN A 255 -9.05 10.36 12.05
CA ASN A 255 -9.98 9.97 10.99
C ASN A 255 -11.19 10.93 10.96
N PHE A 256 -11.63 11.36 9.77
CA PHE A 256 -12.76 12.30 9.59
C PHE A 256 -13.69 11.92 8.45
#